data_7f885f11ac99044ab81794fab6a6b590
#
_entry.id   7f885f11ac99044ab81794fab6a6b590
#
_cell.length_a   1.000
_cell.length_b   1.000
_cell.length_c   1.000
_cell.angle_alpha   90.00
_cell.angle_beta   90.00
_cell.angle_gamma   90.00
#
_symmetry.space_group_name_H-M   'P 1'
#
loop_
_entity.id
_entity.type
_entity.pdbx_description
1 polymer ?
#
loop_
_entity_poly.entity_id
_entity_poly.type
_entity_poly.pdbx_seq_one_letter_code
_entity_poly.pdbx_strand_id
1 'polypeptide(L)'
;MSPLVVAALPTRLKGVSHRARSSQAQWFFGDPRLHFEAWWHANTGRLELGLHLEAEPATNDRIAAGLARQLLMIKARLGQQLDLEPWDRGWVRLYETTAVEVFDATQIKRTAARIAELIVVIWPMCQELRKSDAKIRLAERE
;
A
#
# COMPACT_ATOMS: atom_id res chain seq x y z
N MET A 1 -14.82 7.61 -1.56
CA MET A 1 -13.35 7.79 -1.33
C MET A 1 -12.52 7.55 -2.59
N SER A 2 -12.77 6.48 -3.33
CA SER A 2 -11.96 6.15 -4.52
C SER A 2 -11.91 7.24 -5.58
N PRO A 3 -13.00 7.96 -5.92
CA PRO A 3 -12.90 9.07 -6.86
C PRO A 3 -11.94 10.17 -6.40
N LEU A 4 -11.85 10.42 -5.10
CA LEU A 4 -10.93 11.41 -4.53
C LEU A 4 -9.49 10.95 -4.63
N VAL A 5 -9.21 9.66 -4.42
CA VAL A 5 -7.88 9.09 -4.59
C VAL A 5 -7.43 9.23 -6.05
N VAL A 6 -8.26 8.80 -7.00
CA VAL A 6 -7.93 8.88 -8.43
C VAL A 6 -7.71 10.32 -8.87
N ALA A 7 -8.54 11.25 -8.40
CA ALA A 7 -8.39 12.67 -8.73
C ALA A 7 -7.06 13.25 -8.25
N ALA A 8 -6.53 12.77 -7.13
CA ALA A 8 -5.27 13.22 -6.56
C ALA A 8 -4.02 12.56 -7.19
N LEU A 9 -4.19 11.53 -8.01
CA LEU A 9 -3.08 10.83 -8.64
C LEU A 9 -2.64 11.52 -9.95
N PRO A 10 -1.35 11.46 -10.28
CA PRO A 10 -0.88 11.90 -11.59
C PRO A 10 -1.44 10.99 -12.69
N THR A 11 -1.51 11.50 -13.92
CA THR A 11 -2.11 10.81 -15.07
C THR A 11 -1.58 9.38 -15.23
N ARG A 12 -0.28 9.16 -15.06
CA ARG A 12 0.35 7.84 -15.21
C ARG A 12 -0.16 6.79 -14.20
N LEU A 13 -0.76 7.22 -13.10
CA LEU A 13 -1.27 6.33 -12.05
C LEU A 13 -2.80 6.30 -11.97
N LYS A 14 -3.50 7.00 -12.85
CA LYS A 14 -4.97 7.05 -12.82
C LYS A 14 -5.64 5.75 -13.28
N GLY A 15 -4.88 4.82 -13.86
CA GLY A 15 -5.37 3.49 -14.22
C GLY A 15 -5.55 2.53 -13.06
N VAL A 16 -5.41 2.99 -11.83
CA VAL A 16 -5.57 2.18 -10.63
C VAL A 16 -6.97 1.59 -10.54
N SER A 17 -7.06 0.29 -10.22
CA SER A 17 -8.32 -0.38 -9.90
C SER A 17 -8.61 -0.24 -8.40
N HIS A 18 -9.87 -0.35 -8.01
CA HIS A 18 -10.25 -0.29 -6.61
C HIS A 18 -11.37 -1.27 -6.30
N ARG A 19 -11.47 -1.64 -5.04
CA ARG A 19 -12.60 -2.39 -4.48
C ARG A 19 -12.80 -1.94 -3.04
N ALA A 20 -14.04 -2.03 -2.55
CA ALA A 20 -14.38 -1.63 -1.20
C ALA A 20 -15.25 -2.69 -0.52
N ARG A 21 -15.03 -2.83 0.78
CA ARG A 21 -15.89 -3.59 1.69
C ARG A 21 -16.26 -2.65 2.83
N SER A 22 -17.14 -3.08 3.73
CA SER A 22 -17.74 -2.20 4.75
C SER A 22 -16.77 -1.23 5.43
N SER A 23 -15.61 -1.70 5.91
CA SER A 23 -14.62 -0.88 6.64
C SER A 23 -13.27 -0.79 5.93
N GLN A 24 -13.16 -1.35 4.73
CA GLN A 24 -11.91 -1.42 3.96
C GLN A 24 -12.11 -0.88 2.55
N ALA A 25 -11.09 -0.18 2.04
CA ALA A 25 -10.99 0.16 0.63
C ALA A 25 -9.60 -0.18 0.15
N GLN A 26 -9.49 -0.72 -1.07
CA GLN A 26 -8.23 -1.19 -1.64
C GLN A 26 -8.02 -0.63 -3.03
N TRP A 27 -6.77 -0.33 -3.38
CA TRP A 27 -6.34 0.18 -4.67
C TRP A 27 -5.16 -0.65 -5.17
N PHE A 28 -5.22 -1.09 -6.44
CA PHE A 28 -4.18 -1.96 -7.00
C PHE A 28 -4.01 -1.74 -8.50
N PHE A 29 -2.85 -2.16 -9.01
CA PHE A 29 -2.48 -2.03 -10.42
C PHE A 29 -2.31 -3.42 -11.03
N GLY A 30 -3.41 -4.00 -11.50
CA GLY A 30 -3.45 -5.32 -12.13
C GLY A 30 -3.58 -6.46 -11.14
N ASP A 31 -2.61 -6.67 -10.25
CA ASP A 31 -2.61 -7.77 -9.30
C ASP A 31 -3.19 -7.33 -7.94
N PRO A 32 -4.39 -7.79 -7.57
CA PRO A 32 -5.02 -7.39 -6.30
C PRO A 32 -4.32 -7.93 -5.06
N ARG A 33 -3.37 -8.83 -5.19
CA ARG A 33 -2.58 -9.34 -4.07
C ARG A 33 -1.51 -8.35 -3.59
N LEU A 34 -1.23 -7.32 -4.41
CA LEU A 34 -0.34 -6.22 -4.08
C LEU A 34 -1.19 -4.95 -4.12
N HIS A 35 -1.68 -4.52 -2.99
CA HIS A 35 -2.64 -3.42 -2.94
C HIS A 35 -2.34 -2.42 -1.84
N PHE A 36 -2.76 -1.18 -2.06
CA PHE A 36 -2.85 -0.17 -1.01
C PHE A 36 -4.20 -0.33 -0.32
N GLU A 37 -4.25 -0.07 0.98
CA GLU A 37 -5.46 -0.30 1.77
C GLU A 37 -5.67 0.84 2.76
N ALA A 38 -6.94 1.23 2.91
CA ALA A 38 -7.42 2.03 4.01
C ALA A 38 -8.38 1.16 4.81
N TRP A 39 -8.07 0.91 6.08
CA TRP A 39 -8.87 0.06 6.94
C TRP A 39 -9.18 0.78 8.25
N TRP A 40 -10.45 1.09 8.46
CA TRP A 40 -10.91 1.71 9.69
C TRP A 40 -11.40 0.65 10.66
N HIS A 41 -10.66 0.51 11.75
CA HIS A 41 -10.99 -0.36 12.87
C HIS A 41 -11.88 0.41 13.84
N ALA A 42 -13.18 0.43 13.60
CA ALA A 42 -14.14 1.24 14.36
C ALA A 42 -14.14 0.90 15.85
N ASN A 43 -13.93 -0.39 16.20
CA ASN A 43 -13.90 -0.85 17.59
C ASN A 43 -12.70 -0.31 18.40
N THR A 44 -11.60 0.06 17.73
CA THR A 44 -10.40 0.60 18.37
C THR A 44 -10.20 2.09 18.07
N GLY A 45 -10.96 2.65 17.15
CA GLY A 45 -10.77 4.02 16.67
C GLY A 45 -9.47 4.23 15.92
N ARG A 46 -8.92 3.18 15.30
CA ARG A 46 -7.67 3.25 14.54
C ARG A 46 -7.94 3.14 13.05
N LEU A 47 -7.27 4.00 12.28
CA LEU A 47 -7.24 3.92 10.81
C LEU A 47 -5.86 3.43 10.38
N GLU A 48 -5.83 2.32 9.64
CA GLU A 48 -4.61 1.78 9.05
C GLU A 48 -4.57 2.16 7.58
N LEU A 49 -3.43 2.69 7.12
CA LEU A 49 -3.17 3.02 5.72
C LEU A 49 -1.85 2.41 5.30
N GLY A 50 -1.79 1.77 4.14
CA GLY A 50 -0.51 1.25 3.67
C GLY A 50 -0.59 0.33 2.47
N LEU A 51 0.56 -0.24 2.14
CA LEU A 51 0.74 -1.26 1.12
C LEU A 51 0.73 -2.64 1.77
N HIS A 52 -0.04 -3.54 1.20
CA HIS A 52 -0.11 -4.94 1.60
C HIS A 52 0.45 -5.84 0.49
N LEU A 53 1.39 -6.68 0.85
CA LEU A 53 1.99 -7.70 -0.02
C LEU A 53 1.41 -9.05 0.39
N GLU A 54 0.45 -9.55 -0.38
CA GLU A 54 -0.33 -10.76 -0.07
C GLU A 54 -0.23 -11.81 -1.20
N ALA A 55 0.88 -11.79 -1.93
CA ALA A 55 1.22 -12.78 -2.94
C ALA A 55 1.86 -14.03 -2.30
N GLU A 56 2.61 -14.82 -3.05
CA GLU A 56 3.37 -15.93 -2.48
C GLU A 56 4.43 -15.40 -1.51
N PRO A 57 4.76 -16.15 -0.43
CA PRO A 57 5.74 -15.70 0.57
C PRO A 57 7.08 -15.29 -0.03
N ALA A 58 7.62 -16.04 -0.99
CA ALA A 58 8.90 -15.72 -1.61
C ALA A 58 8.87 -14.39 -2.37
N THR A 59 7.78 -14.12 -3.10
CA THR A 59 7.57 -12.84 -3.80
C THR A 59 7.45 -11.69 -2.80
N ASN A 60 6.65 -11.87 -1.75
CA ASN A 60 6.48 -10.87 -0.71
C ASN A 60 7.82 -10.53 -0.04
N ASP A 61 8.63 -11.53 0.27
CA ASP A 61 9.93 -11.35 0.93
C ASP A 61 10.92 -10.59 0.05
N ARG A 62 10.96 -10.86 -1.25
CA ARG A 62 11.85 -10.16 -2.17
C ARG A 62 11.47 -8.69 -2.32
N ILE A 63 10.18 -8.42 -2.49
CA ILE A 63 9.69 -7.03 -2.58
C ILE A 63 9.93 -6.31 -1.26
N ALA A 64 9.62 -6.93 -0.14
CA ALA A 64 9.83 -6.36 1.19
C ALA A 64 11.32 -6.06 1.46
N ALA A 65 12.23 -6.94 1.04
CA ALA A 65 13.66 -6.72 1.18
C ALA A 65 14.12 -5.47 0.39
N GLY A 66 13.57 -5.27 -0.80
CA GLY A 66 13.82 -4.07 -1.60
C GLY A 66 13.27 -2.80 -0.94
N LEU A 67 12.07 -2.86 -0.39
CA LEU A 67 11.48 -1.74 0.35
C LEU A 67 12.27 -1.44 1.63
N ALA A 68 12.74 -2.46 2.33
CA ALA A 68 13.57 -2.29 3.53
C ALA A 68 14.86 -1.53 3.23
N ARG A 69 15.49 -1.78 2.10
CA ARG A 69 16.69 -1.03 1.67
C ARG A 69 16.41 0.44 1.42
N GLN A 70 15.17 0.81 1.09
CA GLN A 70 14.76 2.18 0.80
C GLN A 70 13.96 2.82 1.95
N LEU A 71 13.85 2.14 3.09
CA LEU A 71 12.95 2.54 4.17
C LEU A 71 13.27 3.94 4.73
N LEU A 72 14.56 4.26 4.86
CA LEU A 72 14.97 5.59 5.35
C LEU A 72 14.48 6.70 4.42
N MET A 73 14.59 6.50 3.11
CA MET A 73 14.13 7.47 2.13
C MET A 73 12.60 7.56 2.11
N ILE A 74 11.92 6.41 2.22
CA ILE A 74 10.45 6.38 2.30
C ILE A 74 9.99 7.17 3.52
N LYS A 75 10.58 6.94 4.68
CA LYS A 75 10.25 7.67 5.91
C LYS A 75 10.58 9.15 5.81
N ALA A 76 11.68 9.50 5.14
CA ALA A 76 12.03 10.90 4.93
C ALA A 76 10.99 11.65 4.09
N ARG A 77 10.39 10.98 3.11
CA ARG A 77 9.39 11.58 2.22
C ARG A 77 7.96 11.51 2.78
N LEU A 78 7.62 10.45 3.50
CA LEU A 78 6.24 10.16 3.90
C LEU A 78 6.01 10.24 5.41
N GLY A 79 7.06 10.20 6.23
CA GLY A 79 6.96 10.30 7.68
C GLY A 79 7.53 9.09 8.41
N GLN A 80 7.98 9.34 9.65
CA GLN A 80 8.66 8.35 10.49
C GLN A 80 7.71 7.28 11.03
N GLN A 81 6.40 7.50 10.96
CA GLN A 81 5.38 6.60 11.48
C GLN A 81 5.15 5.36 10.61
N LEU A 82 5.69 5.32 9.38
CA LEU A 82 5.56 4.15 8.51
C LEU A 82 6.46 3.02 9.00
N ASP A 83 5.88 1.83 9.13
CA ASP A 83 6.57 0.62 9.53
C ASP A 83 6.42 -0.47 8.46
N LEU A 84 7.49 -1.23 8.26
CA LEU A 84 7.50 -2.41 7.40
C LEU A 84 7.58 -3.63 8.30
N GLU A 85 6.55 -4.50 8.26
CA GLU A 85 6.55 -5.67 9.13
C GLU A 85 5.97 -6.91 8.45
N PRO A 86 6.51 -8.09 8.77
CA PRO A 86 5.90 -9.37 8.40
C PRO A 86 4.54 -9.49 9.09
N TRP A 87 3.62 -10.16 8.42
CA TRP A 87 2.30 -10.42 8.94
C TRP A 87 1.99 -11.91 8.78
N ASP A 88 0.76 -12.29 9.03
CA ASP A 88 0.30 -13.67 8.94
C ASP A 88 0.48 -14.24 7.52
N ARG A 89 0.67 -15.56 7.41
CA ARG A 89 0.74 -16.30 6.14
C ARG A 89 1.89 -15.91 5.19
N GLY A 90 2.95 -15.30 5.70
CA GLY A 90 4.04 -14.80 4.88
C GLY A 90 3.69 -13.50 4.16
N TRP A 91 2.62 -12.85 4.56
CA TRP A 91 2.26 -11.51 4.10
C TRP A 91 3.13 -10.46 4.77
N VAL A 92 3.32 -9.33 4.08
CA VAL A 92 4.09 -8.20 4.59
C VAL A 92 3.30 -6.92 4.35
N ARG A 93 3.40 -5.97 5.27
CA ARG A 93 2.78 -4.67 5.09
C ARG A 93 3.76 -3.54 5.39
N LEU A 94 3.66 -2.47 4.61
CA LEU A 94 4.30 -1.18 4.84
C LEU A 94 3.17 -0.20 5.14
N TYR A 95 3.03 0.22 6.39
CA TYR A 95 1.80 0.85 6.85
C TYR A 95 2.03 1.87 7.96
N GLU A 96 1.00 2.67 8.19
CA GLU A 96 0.89 3.59 9.32
C GLU A 96 -0.49 3.44 9.94
N THR A 97 -0.64 3.80 11.20
CA THR A 97 -1.94 3.90 11.86
C THR A 97 -2.09 5.25 12.53
N THR A 98 -3.33 5.74 12.60
CA THR A 98 -3.65 6.98 13.30
C THR A 98 -4.98 6.84 14.02
N ALA A 99 -5.18 7.62 15.08
CA ALA A 99 -6.45 7.65 15.79
C ALA A 99 -7.47 8.43 14.98
N VAL A 100 -8.65 7.83 14.75
CA VAL A 100 -9.76 8.47 14.05
C VAL A 100 -11.04 8.12 14.81
N GLU A 101 -11.65 9.09 15.48
CA GLU A 101 -12.88 8.86 16.25
C GLU A 101 -14.11 8.80 15.35
N VAL A 102 -14.18 9.71 14.37
CA VAL A 102 -15.31 9.83 13.45
C VAL A 102 -14.80 9.84 12.02
N PHE A 103 -15.37 8.97 11.20
CA PHE A 103 -15.02 8.89 9.78
C PHE A 103 -15.98 9.75 8.96
N ASP A 104 -15.87 11.06 9.10
CA ASP A 104 -16.71 12.05 8.43
C ASP A 104 -16.13 12.47 7.06
N ALA A 105 -16.80 13.40 6.38
CA ALA A 105 -16.37 13.88 5.06
C ALA A 105 -14.98 14.49 5.07
N THR A 106 -14.60 15.20 6.13
CA THR A 106 -13.26 15.77 6.28
C THR A 106 -12.20 14.67 6.40
N GLN A 107 -12.48 13.64 7.20
CA GLN A 107 -11.59 12.51 7.35
C GLN A 107 -11.46 11.71 6.06
N ILE A 108 -12.55 11.53 5.31
CA ILE A 108 -12.52 10.88 4.00
C ILE A 108 -11.57 11.61 3.06
N LYS A 109 -11.64 12.94 2.98
CA LYS A 109 -10.74 13.74 2.15
C LYS A 109 -9.28 13.60 2.56
N ARG A 110 -9.00 13.64 3.86
CA ARG A 110 -7.63 13.47 4.38
C ARG A 110 -7.09 12.08 4.06
N THR A 111 -7.90 11.06 4.26
CA THR A 111 -7.53 9.67 3.98
C THR A 111 -7.24 9.48 2.50
N ALA A 112 -8.10 9.99 1.61
CA ALA A 112 -7.90 9.89 0.16
C ALA A 112 -6.60 10.58 -0.27
N ALA A 113 -6.32 11.78 0.25
CA ALA A 113 -5.08 12.50 -0.05
C ALA A 113 -3.85 11.71 0.41
N ARG A 114 -3.91 11.11 1.60
CA ARG A 114 -2.80 10.33 2.15
C ARG A 114 -2.55 9.05 1.35
N ILE A 115 -3.59 8.33 0.99
CA ILE A 115 -3.47 7.14 0.13
C ILE A 115 -2.81 7.52 -1.20
N ALA A 116 -3.21 8.63 -1.82
CA ALA A 116 -2.59 9.08 -3.06
C ALA A 116 -1.11 9.39 -2.87
N GLU A 117 -0.71 10.03 -1.77
CA GLU A 117 0.71 10.27 -1.45
C GLU A 117 1.49 8.96 -1.33
N LEU A 118 0.94 7.98 -0.62
CA LEU A 118 1.58 6.67 -0.46
C LEU A 118 1.75 5.98 -1.82
N ILE A 119 0.73 5.99 -2.65
CA ILE A 119 0.79 5.40 -3.99
C ILE A 119 1.87 6.06 -4.83
N VAL A 120 1.92 7.40 -4.87
CA VAL A 120 2.86 8.15 -5.71
C VAL A 120 4.32 7.82 -5.35
N VAL A 121 4.62 7.67 -4.06
CA VAL A 121 5.98 7.40 -3.60
C VAL A 121 6.33 5.91 -3.65
N ILE A 122 5.44 5.06 -3.16
CA ILE A 122 5.74 3.65 -2.92
C ILE A 122 5.52 2.78 -4.16
N TRP A 123 4.45 3.03 -4.92
CA TRP A 123 4.13 2.14 -6.05
C TRP A 123 5.22 2.05 -7.12
N PRO A 124 5.86 3.15 -7.56
CA PRO A 124 6.95 3.04 -8.54
C PRO A 124 8.10 2.13 -8.05
N MET A 125 8.44 2.19 -6.77
CA MET A 125 9.44 1.29 -6.18
C MET A 125 8.97 -0.15 -6.20
N CYS A 126 7.74 -0.39 -5.77
CA CYS A 126 7.13 -1.72 -5.76
C CYS A 126 7.05 -2.30 -7.18
N GLN A 127 6.71 -1.49 -8.16
CA GLN A 127 6.63 -1.89 -9.56
C GLN A 127 7.98 -2.38 -10.10
N GLU A 128 9.07 -1.67 -9.79
CA GLU A 128 10.43 -2.09 -10.18
C GLU A 128 10.83 -3.39 -9.48
N LEU A 129 10.54 -3.50 -8.18
CA LEU A 129 10.84 -4.71 -7.40
C LEU A 129 10.03 -5.91 -7.91
N ARG A 130 8.79 -5.69 -8.32
CA ARG A 130 7.94 -6.73 -8.90
C ARG A 130 8.49 -7.23 -10.24
N LYS A 131 9.02 -6.34 -11.08
CA LYS A 131 9.69 -6.73 -12.32
C LYS A 131 10.93 -7.58 -12.05
N SER A 132 11.74 -7.22 -11.06
CA SER A 132 12.92 -7.99 -10.64
C SER A 132 12.53 -9.36 -10.11
N ASP A 133 11.47 -9.45 -9.31
CA ASP A 133 10.92 -10.73 -8.81
C ASP A 133 10.48 -11.62 -9.97
N ALA A 134 9.78 -11.08 -10.95
CA ALA A 134 9.33 -11.83 -12.12
C ALA A 134 10.52 -12.43 -12.90
N LYS A 135 11.62 -11.68 -13.04
CA LYS A 135 12.86 -12.17 -13.68
C LYS A 135 13.49 -13.31 -12.88
N ILE A 136 13.57 -13.19 -11.56
CA ILE A 136 14.12 -14.22 -10.68
C ILE A 136 13.28 -15.50 -10.79
N ARG A 137 11.96 -15.38 -10.72
CA ARG A 137 11.05 -16.52 -10.83
C ARG A 137 11.18 -17.24 -12.18
N LEU A 138 11.35 -16.47 -13.25
CA LEU A 138 11.56 -17.03 -14.59
C LEU A 138 12.88 -17.81 -14.67
N ALA A 139 13.96 -17.25 -14.12
CA ALA A 139 15.26 -17.90 -14.07
C ALA A 139 15.23 -19.20 -13.24
N GLU A 140 14.49 -19.22 -12.14
CA GLU A 140 14.33 -20.41 -11.29
C GLU A 140 13.60 -21.56 -12.00
N ARG A 141 12.81 -21.28 -13.04
CA ARG A 141 12.11 -22.30 -13.83
C ARG A 141 12.99 -22.96 -14.89
N GLU A 142 14.08 -22.33 -15.25
CA GLU A 142 15.06 -22.88 -16.22
C GLU A 142 16.05 -23.81 -15.51
#